data_82524aaafbfe2f48ae07e18e54161ae0
#
_entry.id   82524aaafbfe2f48ae07e18e54161ae0
#
_cell.length_a   1.000
_cell.length_b   1.000
_cell.length_c   1.000
_cell.angle_alpha   90.00
_cell.angle_beta   90.00
_cell.angle_gamma   90.00
#
_symmetry.space_group_name_H-M   'P 1'
#
loop_
_entity.id
_entity.type
_entity.pdbx_description
1 polymer ?
#
loop_
_entity_poly.entity_id
_entity_poly.type
_entity_poly.pdbx_seq_one_letter_code
_entity_poly.pdbx_strand_id
1 'polypeptide(L)'
;MVNGLVYPLPHASGAGLGVHLAKTTWGSVTLGPTIHYQEAKDNYEAGRRPLEAFVEPAQHLLPWVTLADLQPGGSGIRAKLHGPDQQFADFLIQRDTENPRVIQAAGIDSPGLTSCLAIGERVAKIWVSRGGQTPATGRIS
;
A
#
# COMPACT_ATOMS: atom_id res chain seq x y z
N MET A 1 -22.82 -14.72 2.81
CA MET A 1 -21.81 -14.08 3.70
C MET A 1 -20.44 -14.27 3.06
N VAL A 2 -19.64 -13.21 2.96
CA VAL A 2 -18.29 -13.28 2.36
C VAL A 2 -17.33 -13.93 3.37
N ASN A 3 -16.61 -14.97 2.99
CA ASN A 3 -15.74 -15.73 3.89
C ASN A 3 -14.23 -15.59 3.56
N GLY A 4 -13.88 -14.74 2.61
CA GLY A 4 -12.51 -14.53 2.18
C GLY A 4 -12.36 -13.26 1.37
N LEU A 5 -11.23 -13.14 0.70
CA LEU A 5 -10.96 -12.06 -0.27
C LEU A 5 -11.61 -12.45 -1.61
N VAL A 6 -12.35 -11.53 -2.21
CA VAL A 6 -12.97 -11.73 -3.52
C VAL A 6 -12.57 -10.58 -4.44
N TYR A 7 -11.89 -10.92 -5.52
CA TYR A 7 -11.38 -9.95 -6.49
C TYR A 7 -12.14 -10.08 -7.80
N PRO A 8 -12.43 -8.97 -8.50
CA PRO A 8 -12.82 -9.02 -9.88
C PRO A 8 -11.66 -9.50 -10.75
N LEU A 9 -11.95 -9.91 -11.96
CA LEU A 9 -10.90 -10.16 -12.95
C LEU A 9 -10.12 -8.86 -13.18
N PRO A 10 -8.76 -8.87 -13.09
CA PRO A 10 -7.98 -7.66 -13.31
C PRO A 10 -8.25 -7.04 -14.67
N HIS A 11 -8.33 -5.71 -14.72
CA HIS A 11 -8.48 -4.99 -15.97
C HIS A 11 -7.25 -5.16 -16.85
N ALA A 12 -7.44 -5.31 -18.16
CA ALA A 12 -6.31 -5.52 -19.09
C ALA A 12 -5.26 -4.40 -19.10
N SER A 13 -5.61 -3.20 -18.65
CA SER A 13 -4.69 -2.06 -18.48
C SER A 13 -3.73 -2.17 -17.30
N GLY A 14 -3.89 -3.16 -16.40
CA GLY A 14 -3.08 -3.29 -15.18
C GLY A 14 -3.28 -2.18 -14.13
N ALA A 15 -4.28 -1.32 -14.30
CA ALA A 15 -4.53 -0.15 -13.45
C ALA A 15 -5.17 -0.52 -12.09
N GLY A 16 -4.53 -1.42 -11.34
CA GLY A 16 -4.99 -1.85 -10.02
C GLY A 16 -5.94 -3.04 -10.06
N LEU A 17 -6.28 -3.54 -8.87
CA LEU A 17 -7.12 -4.73 -8.71
C LEU A 17 -8.63 -4.45 -8.78
N GLY A 18 -9.03 -3.18 -8.98
CA GLY A 18 -10.43 -2.77 -8.94
C GLY A 18 -11.04 -2.85 -7.53
N VAL A 19 -12.31 -2.54 -7.43
CA VAL A 19 -13.07 -2.70 -6.17
C VAL A 19 -13.20 -4.19 -5.87
N HIS A 20 -12.68 -4.62 -4.74
CA HIS A 20 -12.74 -5.99 -4.27
C HIS A 20 -13.34 -6.08 -2.87
N LEU A 21 -13.68 -7.29 -2.44
CA LEU A 21 -14.23 -7.56 -1.13
C LEU A 21 -13.15 -8.10 -0.21
N ALA A 22 -13.02 -7.52 0.97
CA ALA A 22 -12.14 -8.03 2.02
C ALA A 22 -12.91 -8.12 3.33
N LYS A 23 -12.93 -9.32 3.94
CA LYS A 23 -13.49 -9.51 5.26
C LYS A 23 -12.50 -9.04 6.32
N THR A 24 -12.97 -8.19 7.21
CA THR A 24 -12.18 -7.76 8.36
C THR A 24 -12.17 -8.82 9.47
N THR A 25 -11.24 -8.71 10.39
CA THR A 25 -11.19 -9.59 11.59
C THR A 25 -12.40 -9.41 12.50
N TRP A 26 -13.08 -8.28 12.40
CA TRP A 26 -14.32 -7.97 13.15
C TRP A 26 -15.60 -8.45 12.45
N GLY A 27 -15.47 -9.08 11.27
CA GLY A 27 -16.60 -9.66 10.55
C GLY A 27 -17.30 -8.73 9.58
N SER A 28 -16.95 -7.44 9.53
CA SER A 28 -17.43 -6.54 8.48
C SER A 28 -16.75 -6.85 7.14
N VAL A 29 -17.37 -6.41 6.06
CA VAL A 29 -16.83 -6.52 4.71
C VAL A 29 -16.49 -5.13 4.21
N THR A 30 -15.25 -4.94 3.74
CA THR A 30 -14.83 -3.70 3.07
C THR A 30 -14.90 -3.85 1.57
N LEU A 31 -15.30 -2.79 0.88
CA LEU A 31 -15.35 -2.63 -0.55
C LEU A 31 -14.30 -1.59 -0.97
N GLY A 32 -13.49 -1.92 -1.93
CA GLY A 32 -12.44 -1.01 -2.40
C GLY A 32 -11.08 -1.71 -2.53
N PRO A 33 -10.01 -0.93 -2.67
CA PRO A 33 -9.99 0.54 -2.74
C PRO A 33 -10.31 1.09 -4.13
N THR A 34 -10.56 2.39 -4.20
CA THR A 34 -10.32 3.20 -5.41
C THR A 34 -8.97 3.89 -5.27
N ILE A 35 -8.35 4.26 -6.38
CA ILE A 35 -7.02 4.87 -6.41
C ILE A 35 -7.08 6.16 -7.22
N HIS A 36 -6.43 7.21 -6.71
CA HIS A 36 -6.11 8.42 -7.46
C HIS A 36 -4.79 8.99 -6.97
N TYR A 37 -4.09 9.72 -7.84
CA TYR A 37 -2.89 10.45 -7.45
C TYR A 37 -3.26 11.79 -6.82
N GLN A 38 -2.48 12.22 -5.85
CA GLN A 38 -2.58 13.54 -5.22
C GLN A 38 -1.19 14.07 -4.85
N GLU A 39 -1.07 15.38 -4.78
CA GLU A 39 0.19 16.04 -4.38
C GLU A 39 0.34 16.16 -2.87
N ALA A 40 -0.78 16.35 -2.16
CA ALA A 40 -0.78 16.47 -0.71
C ALA A 40 -0.43 15.13 -0.05
N LYS A 41 0.57 15.14 0.83
CA LYS A 41 1.08 13.94 1.50
C LYS A 41 0.32 13.57 2.77
N ASP A 42 -0.55 14.42 3.23
CA ASP A 42 -1.25 14.35 4.53
C ASP A 42 -2.76 14.56 4.44
N ASN A 43 -3.31 14.82 3.24
CA ASN A 43 -4.73 15.00 3.07
C ASN A 43 -5.43 13.66 2.75
N TYR A 44 -5.90 12.97 3.78
CA TYR A 44 -6.60 11.69 3.66
C TYR A 44 -8.05 11.81 3.17
N GLU A 45 -8.60 13.03 3.13
CA GLU A 45 -9.97 13.28 2.71
C GLU A 45 -10.08 13.73 1.25
N ALA A 46 -8.96 14.13 0.64
CA ALA A 46 -8.95 14.57 -0.75
C ALA A 46 -9.36 13.44 -1.70
N GLY A 47 -10.22 13.75 -2.66
CA GLY A 47 -10.60 12.85 -3.74
C GLY A 47 -11.35 11.59 -3.31
N ARG A 48 -11.94 11.55 -2.12
CA ARG A 48 -12.82 10.46 -1.71
C ARG A 48 -13.99 10.33 -2.68
N ARG A 49 -14.21 9.13 -3.16
CA ARG A 49 -15.33 8.83 -4.04
C ARG A 49 -16.63 8.79 -3.24
N PRO A 50 -17.75 9.30 -3.78
CA PRO A 50 -19.05 9.14 -3.16
C PRO A 50 -19.46 7.66 -3.14
N LEU A 51 -20.33 7.28 -2.20
CA LEU A 51 -20.76 5.89 -2.02
C LEU A 51 -21.43 5.31 -3.27
N GLU A 52 -22.12 6.15 -4.02
CA GLU A 52 -22.79 5.77 -5.28
C GLU A 52 -21.81 5.16 -6.29
N ALA A 53 -20.56 5.64 -6.32
CA ALA A 53 -19.54 5.14 -7.21
C ALA A 53 -19.09 3.69 -6.90
N PHE A 54 -19.46 3.17 -5.74
CA PHE A 54 -19.14 1.80 -5.34
C PHE A 54 -20.28 0.81 -5.59
N VAL A 55 -21.50 1.26 -5.85
CA VAL A 55 -22.68 0.39 -5.97
C VAL A 55 -22.51 -0.55 -7.17
N GLU A 56 -22.28 -0.03 -8.36
CA GLU A 56 -22.13 -0.85 -9.56
C GLU A 56 -20.95 -1.84 -9.47
N PRO A 57 -19.73 -1.44 -9.12
CA PRO A 57 -18.64 -2.38 -8.93
C PRO A 57 -18.92 -3.44 -7.86
N ALA A 58 -19.63 -3.08 -6.79
CA ALA A 58 -20.00 -4.03 -5.74
C ALA A 58 -21.04 -5.04 -6.24
N GLN A 59 -22.01 -4.62 -7.05
CA GLN A 59 -23.05 -5.48 -7.61
C GLN A 59 -22.52 -6.56 -8.56
N HIS A 60 -21.35 -6.33 -9.19
CA HIS A 60 -20.69 -7.38 -9.95
C HIS A 60 -20.24 -8.57 -9.09
N LEU A 61 -19.97 -8.32 -7.81
CA LEU A 61 -19.52 -9.35 -6.85
C LEU A 61 -20.64 -9.78 -5.89
N LEU A 62 -21.55 -8.85 -5.58
CA LEU A 62 -22.68 -9.03 -4.66
C LEU A 62 -23.93 -8.40 -5.29
N PRO A 63 -24.66 -9.11 -6.17
CA PRO A 63 -25.75 -8.53 -6.98
C PRO A 63 -26.89 -7.87 -6.18
N TRP A 64 -27.05 -8.22 -4.91
CA TRP A 64 -28.11 -7.70 -4.04
C TRP A 64 -27.72 -6.43 -3.27
N VAL A 65 -26.46 -5.97 -3.34
CA VAL A 65 -25.99 -4.79 -2.63
C VAL A 65 -26.67 -3.54 -3.19
N THR A 66 -27.09 -2.68 -2.28
CA THR A 66 -27.67 -1.37 -2.58
C THR A 66 -26.89 -0.27 -1.88
N LEU A 67 -27.15 0.99 -2.23
CA LEU A 67 -26.52 2.13 -1.57
C LEU A 67 -26.78 2.15 -0.05
N ALA A 68 -27.95 1.69 0.40
CA ALA A 68 -28.31 1.64 1.81
C ALA A 68 -27.46 0.66 2.63
N ASP A 69 -26.80 -0.30 1.97
CA ASP A 69 -25.91 -1.28 2.61
C ASP A 69 -24.48 -0.77 2.75
N LEU A 70 -24.16 0.38 2.14
CA LEU A 70 -22.82 0.94 2.11
C LEU A 70 -22.62 2.00 3.18
N GLN A 71 -21.45 2.02 3.78
CA GLN A 71 -21.00 3.05 4.70
C GLN A 71 -19.61 3.55 4.33
N PRO A 72 -19.27 4.82 4.61
CA PRO A 72 -17.94 5.35 4.35
C PRO A 72 -16.88 4.53 5.10
N GLY A 73 -15.86 4.11 4.37
CA GLY A 73 -14.68 3.45 4.93
C GLY A 73 -13.53 4.42 5.16
N GLY A 74 -12.35 3.87 5.42
CA GLY A 74 -11.11 4.63 5.55
C GLY A 74 -10.46 4.96 4.21
N SER A 75 -9.44 5.80 4.28
CA SER A 75 -8.52 6.10 3.18
C SER A 75 -7.08 5.94 3.65
N GLY A 76 -6.16 5.80 2.72
CA GLY A 76 -4.73 5.69 2.99
C GLY A 76 -3.94 6.37 1.87
N ILE A 77 -2.74 6.82 2.19
CA ILE A 77 -1.83 7.44 1.23
C ILE A 77 -0.67 6.49 0.98
N ARG A 78 -0.43 6.14 -0.29
CA ARG A 78 0.74 5.35 -0.70
C ARG A 78 1.85 6.29 -1.15
N ALA A 79 3.03 6.16 -0.56
CA ALA A 79 4.22 6.89 -0.97
C ALA A 79 4.82 6.23 -2.23
N LYS A 80 4.44 6.72 -3.40
CA LYS A 80 5.00 6.25 -4.68
C LYS A 80 6.19 7.11 -5.11
N LEU A 81 7.18 6.49 -5.75
CA LEU A 81 8.35 7.16 -6.34
C LEU A 81 8.12 7.59 -7.79
N HIS A 82 6.94 7.34 -8.33
CA HIS A 82 6.60 7.69 -9.71
C HIS A 82 5.25 8.41 -9.79
N GLY A 83 5.10 9.27 -10.77
CA GLY A 83 3.85 9.91 -11.11
C GLY A 83 2.89 9.01 -11.91
N PRO A 84 1.70 9.52 -12.25
CA PRO A 84 0.68 8.76 -12.99
C PRO A 84 1.14 8.35 -14.39
N ASP A 85 2.05 9.07 -15.00
CA ASP A 85 2.55 8.84 -16.37
C ASP A 85 3.64 7.75 -16.45
N GLN A 86 4.10 7.26 -15.31
CA GLN A 86 5.11 6.21 -15.23
C GLN A 86 4.47 4.89 -14.79
N GLN A 87 4.80 3.81 -15.47
CA GLN A 87 4.21 2.50 -15.15
C GLN A 87 4.79 1.86 -13.90
N PHE A 88 6.08 2.09 -13.61
CA PHE A 88 6.78 1.40 -12.53
C PHE A 88 7.95 2.22 -11.99
N ALA A 89 8.14 2.17 -10.68
CA ALA A 89 9.38 2.50 -9.99
C ALA A 89 9.57 1.51 -8.84
N ASP A 90 10.77 0.96 -8.73
CA ASP A 90 11.11 0.05 -7.63
C ASP A 90 11.34 0.81 -6.32
N PHE A 91 11.40 0.11 -5.21
CA PHE A 91 11.72 0.67 -3.90
C PHE A 91 13.12 1.29 -3.91
N LEU A 92 13.23 2.49 -3.37
CA LEU A 92 14.51 3.17 -3.21
C LEU A 92 15.17 2.70 -1.91
N ILE A 93 16.15 1.79 -2.02
CA ILE A 93 16.90 1.30 -0.85
C ILE A 93 18.38 1.53 -1.11
N GLN A 94 18.90 2.64 -0.58
CA GLN A 94 20.28 3.06 -0.81
C GLN A 94 20.81 3.96 0.31
N ARG A 95 22.14 4.16 0.36
CA ARG A 95 22.68 5.23 1.18
C ARG A 95 22.29 6.58 0.61
N ASP A 96 22.04 7.50 1.52
CA ASP A 96 21.88 8.89 1.16
C ASP A 96 23.17 9.45 0.56
N THR A 97 23.04 10.24 -0.50
CA THR A 97 24.18 10.80 -1.24
C THR A 97 24.85 11.96 -0.52
N GLU A 98 24.10 12.73 0.26
CA GLU A 98 24.58 13.88 1.00
C GLU A 98 25.04 13.48 2.40
N ASN A 99 24.34 12.53 3.02
CA ASN A 99 24.71 12.04 4.34
C ASN A 99 24.88 10.50 4.34
N PRO A 100 26.12 10.01 4.19
CA PRO A 100 26.39 8.57 4.11
C PRO A 100 26.11 7.78 5.40
N ARG A 101 25.74 8.45 6.50
CA ARG A 101 25.28 7.82 7.74
C ARG A 101 23.79 7.46 7.69
N VAL A 102 23.06 7.95 6.68
CA VAL A 102 21.65 7.68 6.48
C VAL A 102 21.49 6.62 5.41
N ILE A 103 20.59 5.68 5.63
CA ILE A 103 20.10 4.76 4.59
C ILE A 103 18.64 5.09 4.34
N GLN A 104 18.35 5.43 3.11
CA GLN A 104 16.99 5.66 2.66
C GLN A 104 16.32 4.32 2.35
N ALA A 105 15.09 4.14 2.80
CA ALA A 105 14.19 3.06 2.43
C ALA A 105 12.84 3.71 2.11
N ALA A 106 12.66 4.15 0.87
CA ALA A 106 11.56 5.02 0.44
C ALA A 106 10.74 4.38 -0.68
N GLY A 107 9.51 4.88 -0.87
CA GLY A 107 8.59 4.38 -1.87
C GLY A 107 8.13 2.95 -1.63
N ILE A 108 8.20 2.48 -0.39
CA ILE A 108 7.82 1.12 -0.02
C ILE A 108 6.31 1.08 0.19
N ASP A 109 5.59 0.81 -0.88
CA ASP A 109 4.15 0.53 -0.86
C ASP A 109 3.89 -0.98 -0.92
N SER A 110 2.86 -1.46 -1.62
CA SER A 110 2.62 -2.90 -1.79
C SER A 110 3.61 -3.48 -2.82
N PRO A 111 4.29 -4.61 -2.52
CA PRO A 111 4.12 -5.56 -1.40
C PRO A 111 5.13 -5.37 -0.24
N GLY A 112 5.39 -4.16 0.21
CA GLY A 112 6.42 -3.83 1.20
C GLY A 112 6.33 -4.64 2.50
N LEU A 113 5.12 -4.84 3.04
CA LEU A 113 4.95 -5.64 4.26
C LEU A 113 5.35 -7.10 4.04
N THR A 114 4.96 -7.70 2.93
CA THR A 114 5.32 -9.09 2.61
C THR A 114 6.82 -9.25 2.37
N SER A 115 7.48 -8.23 1.80
CA SER A 115 8.92 -8.25 1.49
C SER A 115 9.79 -7.64 2.59
N CYS A 116 9.24 -7.30 3.76
CA CYS A 116 9.95 -6.54 4.80
C CYS A 116 11.23 -7.23 5.29
N LEU A 117 11.28 -8.55 5.37
CA LEU A 117 12.48 -9.29 5.77
C LEU A 117 13.60 -9.15 4.73
N ALA A 118 13.28 -9.26 3.43
CA ALA A 118 14.24 -9.08 2.36
C ALA A 118 14.73 -7.61 2.27
N ILE A 119 13.84 -6.65 2.51
CA ILE A 119 14.18 -5.23 2.61
C ILE A 119 15.14 -5.00 3.79
N GLY A 120 14.84 -5.56 4.96
CA GLY A 120 15.69 -5.48 6.14
C GLY A 120 17.09 -6.07 5.90
N GLU A 121 17.17 -7.22 5.26
CA GLU A 121 18.45 -7.84 4.87
C GLU A 121 19.26 -6.93 3.92
N ARG A 122 18.60 -6.33 2.93
CA ARG A 122 19.25 -5.39 2.01
C ARG A 122 19.77 -4.15 2.73
N VAL A 123 19.00 -3.56 3.63
CA VAL A 123 19.42 -2.43 4.47
C VAL A 123 20.64 -2.80 5.32
N ALA A 124 20.62 -3.98 5.95
CA ALA A 124 21.74 -4.48 6.75
C ALA A 124 23.01 -4.66 5.91
N LYS A 125 22.91 -5.23 4.71
CA LYS A 125 24.04 -5.36 3.78
C LYS A 125 24.64 -4.00 3.37
N ILE A 126 23.80 -3.00 3.12
CA ILE A 126 24.24 -1.64 2.82
C ILE A 126 24.96 -1.03 4.03
N TRP A 127 24.47 -1.29 5.22
CA TRP A 127 25.09 -0.81 6.45
C TRP A 127 26.50 -1.36 6.62
N VAL A 128 26.69 -2.66 6.49
CA VAL A 128 27.96 -3.37 6.71
C VAL A 128 28.99 -3.09 5.63
N SER A 129 28.57 -2.89 4.37
CA SER A 129 29.45 -2.78 3.19
C SER A 129 30.46 -1.60 3.22
N ARG A 130 30.38 -0.69 4.20
CA ARG A 130 31.32 0.43 4.38
C ARG A 130 32.18 0.31 5.65
N GLY A 131 32.46 -0.87 6.16
CA GLY A 131 33.31 -1.03 7.35
C GLY A 131 32.74 -0.29 8.57
N GLY A 132 31.44 -0.27 8.69
CA GLY A 132 30.76 0.21 9.89
C GLY A 132 31.18 -0.68 11.04
N GLN A 133 31.81 -0.11 12.06
CA GLN A 133 32.07 -0.79 13.31
C GLN A 133 30.71 -1.36 13.78
N THR A 134 30.66 -2.66 13.94
CA THR A 134 29.55 -3.33 14.62
C THR A 134 29.38 -2.63 15.97
N PRO A 135 28.21 -2.10 16.32
CA PRO A 135 28.00 -1.63 17.68
C PRO A 135 28.35 -2.80 18.60
N ALA A 136 29.30 -2.59 19.49
CA ALA A 136 29.59 -3.60 20.51
C ALA A 136 28.24 -3.96 21.16
N THR A 137 27.92 -5.23 21.15
CA THR A 137 26.73 -5.77 21.80
C THR A 137 26.86 -5.46 23.29
N GLY A 138 26.32 -4.33 23.69
CA GLY A 138 26.17 -3.99 25.11
C GLY A 138 25.25 -5.06 25.69
N ARG A 139 25.80 -5.92 26.53
CA ARG A 139 25.00 -6.79 27.39
C ARG A 139 24.09 -5.90 28.22
N ILE A 140 22.80 -6.04 28.03
CA ILE A 140 21.84 -5.52 28.97
C ILE A 140 21.90 -6.43 30.17
N SER A 141 22.48 -5.92 31.25
CA SER A 141 22.44 -6.51 32.59
C SER A 141 21.10 -6.22 33.25
#